data_1bd879d32becf6f7ebc8e5d2b24cc4b3
#
_entry.id   1bd879d32becf6f7ebc8e5d2b24cc4b3
#
_cell.length_a   1.000
_cell.length_b   1.000
_cell.length_c   1.000
_cell.angle_alpha   90.00
_cell.angle_beta   90.00
_cell.angle_gamma   90.00
#
_symmetry.space_group_name_H-M   'P 1'
#
loop_
_entity.id
_entity.type
_entity.pdbx_description
1 polymer ?
#
loop_
_entity_poly.entity_id
_entity_poly.type
_entity_poly.pdbx_seq_one_letter_code
_entity_poly.pdbx_strand_id
1 'polypeptide(L)'
;MAGREHTLDRGKIHYKWDNSLPPAIEIEPGDTVHCETEEVTDGQIKPGMPASALGSLDFDRLYPLAGPIFVKGALPGDILEIEI
;
A
#
# COMPACT_ATOMS: atom_id res chain seq x y z
N MET A 1 23.00 8.44 -11.04
CA MET A 1 21.89 9.14 -11.70
C MET A 1 20.67 9.06 -10.78
N ALA A 2 20.00 10.17 -10.56
CA ALA A 2 18.78 10.18 -9.76
C ALA A 2 17.67 9.40 -10.48
N GLY A 3 16.93 8.58 -9.76
CA GLY A 3 15.75 7.90 -10.28
C GLY A 3 14.58 8.87 -10.47
N ARG A 4 13.51 8.36 -11.03
CA ARG A 4 12.28 9.12 -11.18
C ARG A 4 11.50 9.15 -9.87
N GLU A 5 10.66 10.14 -9.74
CA GLU A 5 9.71 10.24 -8.64
C GLU A 5 8.32 9.85 -9.11
N HIS A 6 7.64 9.06 -8.30
CA HIS A 6 6.27 8.61 -8.54
C HIS A 6 5.42 8.97 -7.35
N THR A 7 4.11 9.09 -7.56
CA THR A 7 3.16 9.34 -6.48
C THR A 7 2.08 8.28 -6.51
N LEU A 8 1.84 7.66 -5.36
CA LEU A 8 0.70 6.79 -5.12
C LEU A 8 -0.30 7.54 -4.23
N ASP A 9 -1.44 7.89 -4.79
CA ASP A 9 -2.49 8.54 -4.02
C ASP A 9 -3.29 7.50 -3.20
N ARG A 10 -4.18 7.99 -2.33
CA ARG A 10 -4.98 7.15 -1.44
C ARG A 10 -5.90 6.17 -2.16
N GLY A 11 -6.24 6.43 -3.41
CA GLY A 11 -7.08 5.53 -4.20
C GLY A 11 -6.35 4.30 -4.70
N LYS A 12 -5.03 4.28 -4.61
CA LYS A 12 -4.19 3.17 -5.06
C LYS A 12 -3.89 2.24 -3.91
N ILE A 13 -4.89 1.49 -3.47
CA ILE A 13 -4.77 0.60 -2.32
C ILE A 13 -5.32 -0.78 -2.64
N HIS A 14 -4.87 -1.77 -1.86
CA HIS A 14 -5.41 -3.13 -1.85
C HIS A 14 -5.40 -3.65 -0.42
N TYR A 15 -6.10 -4.76 -0.19
CA TYR A 15 -6.32 -5.27 1.18
C TYR A 15 -5.70 -6.65 1.41
N LYS A 16 -5.12 -7.26 0.41
CA LYS A 16 -4.57 -8.62 0.49
C LYS A 16 -3.22 -8.70 -0.20
N TRP A 17 -2.35 -9.52 0.35
CA TRP A 17 -1.07 -9.83 -0.27
C TRP A 17 -1.28 -10.86 -1.37
N ASP A 18 -1.46 -10.38 -2.59
CA ASP A 18 -1.80 -11.19 -3.74
C ASP A 18 -1.01 -10.69 -4.95
N ASN A 19 -0.05 -11.50 -5.40
CA ASN A 19 0.81 -11.13 -6.51
C ASN A 19 0.12 -11.22 -7.88
N SER A 20 -1.11 -11.71 -7.93
CA SER A 20 -1.92 -11.68 -9.15
C SER A 20 -2.61 -10.34 -9.38
N LEU A 21 -2.61 -9.45 -8.38
CA LEU A 21 -3.20 -8.13 -8.53
C LEU A 21 -2.40 -7.30 -9.53
N PRO A 22 -3.07 -6.59 -10.46
CA PRO A 22 -2.36 -5.69 -11.36
C PRO A 22 -1.67 -4.58 -10.57
N PRO A 23 -0.44 -4.18 -10.94
CA PRO A 23 0.24 -3.11 -10.25
C PRO A 23 -0.45 -1.77 -10.45
N ALA A 24 -0.47 -0.94 -9.40
CA ALA A 24 -0.96 0.42 -9.50
C ALA A 24 0.03 1.31 -10.25
N ILE A 25 1.32 1.06 -10.05
CA ILE A 25 2.41 1.74 -10.77
C ILE A 25 3.54 0.77 -11.07
N GLU A 26 4.36 1.13 -12.04
CA GLU A 26 5.61 0.44 -12.35
C GLU A 26 6.76 1.42 -12.12
N ILE A 27 7.81 0.94 -11.46
CA ILE A 27 9.00 1.73 -11.18
C ILE A 27 10.25 0.99 -11.61
N GLU A 28 11.35 1.71 -11.69
CA GLU A 28 12.68 1.14 -11.90
C GLU A 28 13.48 1.19 -10.60
N PRO A 29 14.47 0.29 -10.43
CA PRO A 29 15.36 0.39 -9.28
C PRO A 29 15.99 1.78 -9.18
N GLY A 30 16.02 2.32 -7.97
CA GLY A 30 16.51 3.68 -7.72
C GLY A 30 15.45 4.77 -7.78
N ASP A 31 14.23 4.43 -8.22
CA ASP A 31 13.13 5.39 -8.23
C ASP A 31 12.62 5.65 -6.81
N THR A 32 12.00 6.81 -6.64
CA THR A 32 11.36 7.21 -5.38
C THR A 32 9.84 7.19 -5.53
N VAL A 33 9.15 6.66 -4.53
CA VAL A 33 7.68 6.65 -4.51
C VAL A 33 7.19 7.43 -3.31
N HIS A 34 6.37 8.43 -3.56
CA HIS A 34 5.66 9.19 -2.52
C HIS A 34 4.29 8.55 -2.33
N CYS A 35 4.09 7.90 -1.19
CA CYS A 35 2.85 7.17 -0.91
C CYS A 35 1.96 7.95 0.04
N GLU A 36 0.69 8.11 -0.34
CA GLU A 36 -0.36 8.49 0.60
C GLU A 36 -0.98 7.21 1.15
N THR A 37 -0.89 7.02 2.46
CA THR A 37 -1.37 5.80 3.11
C THR A 37 -2.62 6.07 3.92
N GLU A 38 -3.44 5.03 4.08
CA GLU A 38 -4.63 5.07 4.91
C GLU A 38 -4.34 4.53 6.32
N GLU A 39 -5.18 4.94 7.27
CA GLU A 39 -5.16 4.38 8.62
C GLU A 39 -5.51 2.88 8.55
N VAL A 40 -4.97 2.09 9.45
CA VAL A 40 -5.03 0.61 9.41
C VAL A 40 -6.45 0.04 9.35
N THR A 41 -7.45 0.75 9.85
CA THR A 41 -8.86 0.32 9.78
C THR A 41 -9.62 0.91 8.60
N ASP A 42 -8.92 1.61 7.69
CA ASP A 42 -9.52 2.28 6.53
C ASP A 42 -10.59 3.29 6.96
N GLY A 43 -10.33 4.01 8.05
CA GLY A 43 -11.23 5.03 8.57
C GLY A 43 -12.44 4.51 9.34
N GLN A 44 -12.52 3.21 9.59
CA GLN A 44 -13.65 2.64 10.31
C GLN A 44 -13.67 3.01 11.79
N ILE A 45 -12.49 3.18 12.40
CA ILE A 45 -12.39 3.60 13.80
C ILE A 45 -12.17 5.10 13.82
N LYS A 46 -13.04 5.82 14.54
CA LYS A 46 -13.01 7.27 14.64
C LYS A 46 -13.04 7.69 16.10
N PRO A 47 -12.49 8.88 16.44
CA PRO A 47 -12.62 9.42 17.79
C PRO A 47 -14.08 9.49 18.24
N GLY A 48 -14.34 9.13 19.50
CA GLY A 48 -15.68 9.16 20.07
C GLY A 48 -16.54 7.93 19.78
N MET A 49 -16.05 6.95 19.02
CA MET A 49 -16.81 5.72 18.81
C MET A 49 -16.96 4.91 20.09
N PRO A 50 -18.15 4.35 20.39
CA PRO A 50 -18.30 3.44 21.50
C PRO A 50 -17.59 2.12 21.24
N ALA A 51 -17.13 1.46 22.30
CA ALA A 51 -16.43 0.19 22.17
C ALA A 51 -17.28 -0.89 21.48
N SER A 52 -18.60 -0.84 21.65
CA SER A 52 -19.53 -1.76 20.98
C SER A 52 -19.47 -1.67 19.45
N ALA A 53 -19.04 -0.54 18.89
CA ALA A 53 -18.93 -0.37 17.45
C ALA A 53 -17.77 -1.19 16.85
N LEU A 54 -16.81 -1.62 17.67
CA LEU A 54 -15.68 -2.43 17.20
C LEU A 54 -16.13 -3.79 16.66
N GLY A 55 -17.25 -4.32 17.14
CA GLY A 55 -17.81 -5.56 16.61
C GLY A 55 -18.42 -5.43 15.21
N SER A 56 -18.59 -4.20 14.72
CA SER A 56 -19.17 -3.93 13.40
C SER A 56 -18.12 -3.64 12.34
N LEU A 57 -16.83 -3.79 12.65
CA LEU A 57 -15.76 -3.54 11.69
C LEU A 57 -15.82 -4.55 10.54
N ASP A 58 -15.62 -4.02 9.33
CA ASP A 58 -15.42 -4.86 8.16
C ASP A 58 -13.97 -5.30 8.12
N PHE A 59 -13.72 -6.57 8.48
CA PHE A 59 -12.36 -7.11 8.54
C PHE A 59 -11.73 -7.26 7.16
N ASP A 60 -12.50 -7.28 6.09
CA ASP A 60 -11.97 -7.30 4.73
C ASP A 60 -11.36 -5.95 4.33
N ARG A 61 -11.63 -4.90 5.09
CA ARG A 61 -11.10 -3.56 4.88
C ARG A 61 -10.01 -3.17 5.87
N LEU A 62 -9.52 -4.10 6.67
CA LEU A 62 -8.38 -3.86 7.54
C LEU A 62 -7.09 -3.94 6.74
N TYR A 63 -6.08 -3.17 7.17
CA TYR A 63 -4.77 -3.09 6.55
C TYR A 63 -4.81 -2.67 5.09
N PRO A 64 -5.36 -1.48 4.77
CA PRO A 64 -5.24 -0.96 3.42
C PRO A 64 -3.77 -0.73 3.09
N LEU A 65 -3.32 -1.33 1.99
CA LEU A 65 -1.93 -1.30 1.57
C LEU A 65 -1.79 -0.43 0.33
N ALA A 66 -0.81 0.48 0.35
CA ALA A 66 -0.51 1.28 -0.83
C ALA A 66 0.13 0.41 -1.91
N GLY A 67 -0.33 0.53 -3.13
CA GLY A 67 0.18 -0.24 -4.25
C GLY A 67 -0.88 -1.09 -4.93
N PRO A 68 -0.50 -2.22 -5.53
CA PRO A 68 0.84 -2.79 -5.61
C PRO A 68 1.82 -1.98 -6.46
N ILE A 69 3.09 -2.12 -6.16
CA ILE A 69 4.17 -1.49 -6.91
C ILE A 69 4.95 -2.57 -7.65
N PHE A 70 5.05 -2.45 -8.97
CA PHE A 70 5.88 -3.33 -9.79
C PHE A 70 7.26 -2.72 -9.99
N VAL A 71 8.30 -3.45 -9.61
CA VAL A 71 9.68 -3.04 -9.82
C VAL A 71 10.23 -3.75 -11.04
N LYS A 72 10.51 -3.01 -12.10
CA LYS A 72 10.99 -3.57 -13.36
C LYS A 72 12.32 -4.30 -13.15
N GLY A 73 12.42 -5.49 -13.70
CA GLY A 73 13.64 -6.31 -13.61
C GLY A 73 13.78 -7.11 -12.33
N ALA A 74 12.95 -6.91 -11.33
CA ALA A 74 12.98 -7.69 -10.09
C ALA A 74 12.38 -9.09 -10.35
N LEU A 75 13.06 -10.12 -9.86
CA LEU A 75 12.67 -11.52 -10.02
C LEU A 75 12.53 -12.20 -8.67
N PRO A 76 11.72 -13.27 -8.57
CA PRO A 76 11.66 -14.06 -7.35
C PRO A 76 13.06 -14.51 -6.90
N GLY A 77 13.35 -14.35 -5.62
CA GLY A 77 14.65 -14.64 -5.06
C GLY A 77 15.57 -13.43 -4.94
N ASP A 78 15.24 -12.32 -5.59
CA ASP A 78 16.00 -11.08 -5.44
C ASP A 78 15.79 -10.48 -4.04
N ILE A 79 16.79 -9.72 -3.61
CA ILE A 79 16.69 -8.95 -2.36
C ILE A 79 16.24 -7.55 -2.71
N LEU A 80 15.18 -7.10 -2.02
CA LEU A 80 14.64 -5.75 -2.16
C LEU A 80 15.16 -4.88 -1.02
N GLU A 81 15.90 -3.84 -1.36
CA GLU A 81 16.36 -2.84 -0.40
C GLU A 81 15.46 -1.61 -0.49
N ILE A 82 14.84 -1.24 0.63
CA ILE A 82 13.94 -0.08 0.71
C ILE A 82 14.53 0.93 1.67
N GLU A 83 14.73 2.14 1.20
CA GLU A 83 15.21 3.26 2.00
C GLU A 83 14.04 4.21 2.25
N ILE A 84 13.82 4.51 3.53
CA ILE A 84 12.71 5.37 3.98
C ILE A 84 13.25 6.72 4.47
#